data_9185f9443ee567e412de73d827d90a80
#
_entry.id   9185f9443ee567e412de73d827d90a80
#
_cell.length_a   1.000
_cell.length_b   1.000
_cell.length_c   1.000
_cell.angle_alpha   90.00
_cell.angle_beta   90.00
_cell.angle_gamma   90.00
#
_symmetry.space_group_name_H-M   'P 1'
#
loop_
_entity.id
_entity.type
_entity.pdbx_description
1 polymer ?
#
loop_
_entity_poly.entity_id
_entity_poly.type
_entity_poly.pdbx_seq_one_letter_code
_entity_poly.pdbx_strand_id
1 'polypeptide(L)'
;MPIPLTGGLLSGQVRDAEGRPLPGAEISVFDRSSRRVAHSDSDPFGFFAAAVVPGEYRVRAEAGGYQTVHEAVEVEWGKHAQIGQLTLQPDETAQPPTPGIYDIDEDHTTISFVARHIAMSRVYGQFNVFQGQIQVAEPFEDSYVQVVIDAASVDTNVEVRDNHLRSPDFLDVERFPQIRFSSTRFSRRGGNRWVVDGELTLHGLTSDVQLETTFLGMQEWAGIRTGAVATTELHREHFTLNWQQMLARGLPVVGSTIDIRLDVQAILKGSGTHRTQ
;
A
#
# COMPACT_ATOMS: atom_id res chain seq x y z
N MET A 1 15.82 -22.99 0.25
CA MET A 1 16.93 -23.10 1.22
C MET A 1 17.10 -24.55 1.60
N PRO A 2 18.31 -25.11 1.70
CA PRO A 2 18.48 -26.43 2.31
C PRO A 2 18.06 -26.35 3.77
N ILE A 3 17.21 -27.29 4.20
CA ILE A 3 16.80 -27.45 5.61
C ILE A 3 18.07 -27.72 6.40
N PRO A 4 18.36 -26.95 7.47
CA PRO A 4 19.51 -27.27 8.32
C PRO A 4 19.37 -28.71 8.82
N LEU A 5 20.42 -29.52 8.72
CA LEU A 5 20.45 -30.91 9.19
C LEU A 5 20.12 -31.10 10.70
N THR A 6 19.87 -29.99 11.39
CA THR A 6 19.65 -29.90 12.84
C THR A 6 18.34 -29.21 13.24
N GLY A 7 17.36 -29.06 12.31
CA GLY A 7 16.11 -28.37 12.56
C GLY A 7 14.87 -29.25 12.43
N GLY A 8 13.73 -28.72 12.83
CA GLY A 8 12.40 -29.21 12.51
C GLY A 8 11.75 -28.34 11.45
N LEU A 9 10.76 -28.86 10.75
CA LEU A 9 9.94 -28.12 9.81
C LEU A 9 8.58 -27.84 10.44
N LEU A 10 8.17 -26.60 10.40
CA LEU A 10 6.84 -26.14 10.79
C LEU A 10 6.08 -25.76 9.53
N SER A 11 4.83 -26.19 9.37
CA SER A 11 3.98 -25.77 8.25
C SER A 11 2.50 -25.68 8.62
N GLY A 12 1.74 -25.00 7.81
CA GLY A 12 0.29 -24.87 7.93
C GLY A 12 -0.31 -24.22 6.70
N GLN A 13 -1.61 -23.95 6.79
CA GLN A 13 -2.35 -23.25 5.74
C GLN A 13 -3.21 -22.16 6.36
N VAL A 14 -3.19 -20.97 5.80
CA VAL A 14 -4.03 -19.84 6.21
C VAL A 14 -5.24 -19.75 5.31
N ARG A 15 -6.43 -19.65 5.90
CA ARG A 15 -7.71 -19.52 5.20
C ARG A 15 -8.59 -18.46 5.85
N ASP A 16 -9.56 -17.94 5.08
CA ASP A 16 -10.63 -17.11 5.64
C ASP A 16 -11.76 -17.96 6.25
N ALA A 17 -12.77 -17.28 6.80
CA ALA A 17 -13.95 -17.93 7.41
C ALA A 17 -14.76 -18.76 6.42
N GLU A 18 -14.71 -18.44 5.12
CA GLU A 18 -15.38 -19.19 4.04
C GLU A 18 -14.52 -20.35 3.51
N GLY A 19 -13.33 -20.56 4.09
CA GLY A 19 -12.42 -21.64 3.71
C GLY A 19 -11.56 -21.34 2.48
N ARG A 20 -11.57 -20.11 1.97
CA ARG A 20 -10.73 -19.70 0.83
C ARG A 20 -9.29 -19.47 1.31
N PRO A 21 -8.28 -19.88 0.53
CA PRO A 21 -6.89 -19.59 0.86
C PRO A 21 -6.63 -18.08 0.99
N LEU A 22 -5.81 -17.69 1.96
CA LEU A 22 -5.33 -16.31 2.11
C LEU A 22 -3.87 -16.22 1.67
N PRO A 23 -3.58 -15.77 0.43
CA PRO A 23 -2.23 -15.56 -0.05
C PRO A 23 -1.61 -14.30 0.58
N GLY A 24 -0.29 -14.34 0.82
CA GLY A 24 0.45 -13.21 1.37
C GLY A 24 0.09 -12.89 2.82
N ALA A 25 -0.50 -13.83 3.56
CA ALA A 25 -0.63 -13.70 5.01
C ALA A 25 0.75 -13.80 5.66
N GLU A 26 1.07 -12.86 6.54
CA GLU A 26 2.34 -12.83 7.26
C GLU A 26 2.34 -13.82 8.41
N ILE A 27 3.31 -14.73 8.41
CA ILE A 27 3.51 -15.73 9.47
C ILE A 27 4.78 -15.38 10.24
N SER A 28 4.63 -15.11 11.52
CA SER A 28 5.74 -14.89 12.44
C SER A 28 5.77 -15.97 13.50
N VAL A 29 6.95 -16.57 13.72
CA VAL A 29 7.18 -17.61 14.72
C VAL A 29 7.99 -17.03 15.87
N PHE A 30 7.46 -17.13 17.09
CA PHE A 30 8.07 -16.59 18.30
C PHE A 30 8.46 -17.72 19.27
N ASP A 31 9.64 -17.63 19.87
CA ASP A 31 10.07 -18.51 20.96
C ASP A 31 9.39 -18.12 22.30
N ARG A 32 9.67 -18.92 23.36
CA ARG A 32 9.14 -18.66 24.71
C ARG A 32 9.52 -17.28 25.27
N SER A 33 10.60 -16.68 24.77
CA SER A 33 11.05 -15.34 25.16
C SER A 33 10.40 -14.23 24.33
N SER A 34 9.38 -14.54 23.50
CA SER A 34 8.72 -13.63 22.57
C SER A 34 9.67 -13.04 21.51
N ARG A 35 10.80 -13.66 21.25
CA ARG A 35 11.70 -13.27 20.17
C ARG A 35 11.25 -13.95 18.88
N ARG A 36 11.10 -13.18 17.80
CA ARG A 36 10.78 -13.72 16.47
C ARG A 36 11.99 -14.51 15.93
N VAL A 37 11.80 -15.80 15.71
CA VAL A 37 12.84 -16.73 15.24
C VAL A 37 12.70 -17.11 13.78
N ALA A 38 11.49 -16.97 13.21
CA ALA A 38 11.24 -17.17 11.79
C ALA A 38 10.11 -16.25 11.30
N HIS A 39 10.12 -15.99 9.99
CA HIS A 39 9.09 -15.23 9.28
C HIS A 39 8.96 -15.82 7.88
N SER A 40 7.72 -15.91 7.38
CA SER A 40 7.40 -16.27 6.01
C SER A 40 6.02 -15.72 5.63
N ASP A 41 5.75 -15.61 4.34
CA ASP A 41 4.43 -15.30 3.81
C ASP A 41 3.77 -16.57 3.29
N SER A 42 2.44 -16.61 3.31
CA SER A 42 1.70 -17.71 2.70
C SER A 42 1.73 -17.60 1.17
N ASP A 43 1.81 -18.75 0.50
CA ASP A 43 1.80 -18.86 -0.95
C ASP A 43 0.38 -18.59 -1.55
N PRO A 44 0.18 -18.61 -2.89
CA PRO A 44 -1.13 -18.40 -3.51
C PRO A 44 -2.22 -19.36 -3.07
N PHE A 45 -1.87 -20.50 -2.47
CA PHE A 45 -2.79 -21.48 -1.91
C PHE A 45 -2.94 -21.38 -0.39
N GLY A 46 -2.36 -20.33 0.21
CA GLY A 46 -2.39 -20.10 1.65
C GLY A 46 -1.39 -20.95 2.46
N PHE A 47 -0.55 -21.77 1.84
CA PHE A 47 0.43 -22.59 2.57
C PHE A 47 1.65 -21.76 2.98
N PHE A 48 2.19 -22.10 4.15
CA PHE A 48 3.44 -21.57 4.65
C PHE A 48 4.31 -22.67 5.26
N ALA A 49 5.62 -22.41 5.31
CA ALA A 49 6.56 -23.26 5.98
C ALA A 49 7.70 -22.45 6.59
N ALA A 50 8.15 -22.87 7.77
CA ALA A 50 9.28 -22.28 8.48
C ALA A 50 10.19 -23.36 9.05
N ALA A 51 11.51 -23.18 8.91
CA ALA A 51 12.50 -24.04 9.54
C ALA A 51 12.90 -23.42 10.88
N VAL A 52 12.73 -24.18 11.96
CA VAL A 52 13.08 -23.76 13.34
C VAL A 52 13.80 -24.88 14.07
N VAL A 53 14.56 -24.56 15.10
CA VAL A 53 15.16 -25.58 15.99
C VAL A 53 14.07 -26.26 16.82
N PRO A 54 14.26 -27.45 17.37
CA PRO A 54 13.31 -28.08 18.28
C PRO A 54 12.98 -27.18 19.47
N GLY A 55 11.70 -27.10 19.83
CA GLY A 55 11.21 -26.25 20.91
C GLY A 55 9.74 -25.93 20.84
N GLU A 56 9.26 -25.15 21.80
CA GLU A 56 7.90 -24.64 21.81
C GLU A 56 7.85 -23.24 21.23
N TYR A 57 6.86 -23.02 20.40
CA TYR A 57 6.69 -21.79 19.65
C TYR A 57 5.25 -21.29 19.71
N ARG A 58 5.10 -19.98 19.52
CA ARG A 58 3.83 -19.34 19.21
C ARG A 58 3.90 -18.81 17.77
N VAL A 59 3.03 -19.32 16.93
CA VAL A 59 2.84 -18.85 15.57
C VAL A 59 1.80 -17.76 15.56
N ARG A 60 2.09 -16.63 14.93
CA ARG A 60 1.17 -15.54 14.69
C ARG A 60 0.94 -15.45 13.19
N ALA A 61 -0.33 -15.53 12.78
CA ALA A 61 -0.75 -15.32 11.41
C ALA A 61 -1.56 -14.02 11.31
N GLU A 62 -1.16 -13.15 10.40
CA GLU A 62 -1.75 -11.83 10.16
C GLU A 62 -2.06 -11.67 8.67
N ALA A 63 -3.22 -11.15 8.35
CA ALA A 63 -3.56 -10.71 7.00
C ALA A 63 -4.39 -9.43 7.09
N GLY A 64 -4.19 -8.51 6.14
CA GLY A 64 -4.91 -7.24 6.14
C GLY A 64 -6.43 -7.46 6.14
N GLY A 65 -7.14 -6.85 7.09
CA GLY A 65 -8.59 -6.94 7.25
C GLY A 65 -9.10 -8.20 7.93
N TYR A 66 -8.20 -8.93 8.57
CA TYR A 66 -8.54 -10.09 9.37
C TYR A 66 -7.99 -9.95 10.78
N GLN A 67 -8.67 -10.59 11.73
CA GLN A 67 -8.19 -10.69 13.10
C GLN A 67 -6.93 -11.56 13.14
N THR A 68 -5.93 -11.12 13.91
CA THR A 68 -4.70 -11.87 14.11
C THR A 68 -4.99 -13.19 14.84
N VAL A 69 -4.48 -14.29 14.33
CA VAL A 69 -4.59 -15.62 14.94
C VAL A 69 -3.24 -16.01 15.57
N HIS A 70 -3.31 -16.59 16.75
CA HIS A 70 -2.18 -17.15 17.48
C HIS A 70 -2.38 -18.64 17.70
N GLU A 71 -1.35 -19.44 17.40
CA GLU A 71 -1.37 -20.89 17.63
C GLU A 71 -0.08 -21.32 18.31
N ALA A 72 -0.21 -22.19 19.31
CA ALA A 72 0.92 -22.77 19.99
C ALA A 72 1.32 -24.09 19.32
N VAL A 73 2.61 -24.32 19.13
CA VAL A 73 3.13 -25.52 18.48
C VAL A 73 4.43 -25.96 19.11
N GLU A 74 4.58 -27.28 19.25
CA GLU A 74 5.84 -27.90 19.62
C GLU A 74 6.51 -28.53 18.39
N VAL A 75 7.77 -28.22 18.18
CA VAL A 75 8.57 -28.76 17.09
C VAL A 75 9.62 -29.70 17.68
N GLU A 76 9.52 -30.96 17.29
CA GLU A 76 10.47 -31.98 17.72
C GLU A 76 11.62 -32.15 16.71
N TRP A 77 12.71 -32.72 17.18
CA TRP A 77 13.87 -33.00 16.35
C TRP A 77 13.55 -33.90 15.15
N GLY A 78 13.93 -33.45 13.97
CA GLY A 78 13.78 -34.21 12.73
C GLY A 78 12.33 -34.50 12.32
N LYS A 79 11.34 -33.90 13.03
CA LYS A 79 9.92 -34.06 12.69
C LYS A 79 9.36 -32.85 11.97
N HIS A 80 8.30 -33.10 11.25
CA HIS A 80 7.46 -32.09 10.62
C HIS A 80 6.26 -31.80 11.53
N ALA A 81 6.23 -30.60 12.11
CA ALA A 81 5.11 -30.12 12.90
C ALA A 81 4.09 -29.43 11.96
N GLN A 82 2.91 -30.03 11.81
CA GLN A 82 1.81 -29.46 11.05
C GLN A 82 0.82 -28.78 12.00
N ILE A 83 0.66 -27.46 11.87
CA ILE A 83 -0.35 -26.69 12.62
C ILE A 83 -1.77 -26.97 12.08
N GLY A 84 -1.87 -27.44 10.83
CA GLY A 84 -3.15 -27.60 10.16
C GLY A 84 -3.61 -26.29 9.51
N GLN A 85 -4.90 -25.94 9.69
CA GLN A 85 -5.50 -24.75 9.10
C GLN A 85 -5.64 -23.65 10.16
N LEU A 86 -5.08 -22.48 9.85
CA LEU A 86 -5.29 -21.25 10.61
C LEU A 86 -6.41 -20.46 9.91
N THR A 87 -7.59 -20.41 10.55
CA THR A 87 -8.75 -19.69 10.02
C THR A 87 -8.77 -18.29 10.60
N LEU A 88 -8.59 -17.28 9.74
CA LEU A 88 -8.67 -15.88 10.11
C LEU A 88 -10.10 -15.38 9.92
N GLN A 89 -10.65 -14.75 10.98
CA GLN A 89 -11.97 -14.10 10.91
C GLN A 89 -11.80 -12.69 10.34
N PRO A 90 -12.75 -12.19 9.53
CA PRO A 90 -12.77 -10.80 9.13
C PRO A 90 -12.71 -9.88 10.36
N ASP A 91 -11.92 -8.82 10.26
CA ASP A 91 -11.95 -7.76 11.26
C ASP A 91 -13.15 -6.85 10.94
N GLU A 92 -14.14 -6.80 11.81
CA GLU A 92 -15.34 -5.98 11.62
C GLU A 92 -15.00 -4.48 11.57
N THR A 93 -13.86 -4.06 12.15
CA THR A 93 -13.37 -2.68 12.07
C THR A 93 -12.80 -2.35 10.67
N ALA A 94 -12.55 -3.35 9.85
CA ALA A 94 -12.05 -3.21 8.47
C ALA A 94 -13.18 -3.12 7.42
N GLN A 95 -14.41 -2.83 7.83
CA GLN A 95 -15.52 -2.60 6.91
C GLN A 95 -15.28 -1.32 6.08
N PRO A 96 -15.77 -1.29 4.81
CA PRO A 96 -15.71 -0.07 4.00
C PRO A 96 -16.31 1.12 4.75
N PRO A 97 -15.91 2.35 4.40
CA PRO A 97 -16.51 3.54 4.97
C PRO A 97 -18.02 3.57 4.71
N THR A 98 -18.77 4.22 5.61
CA THR A 98 -20.20 4.45 5.37
C THR A 98 -20.42 5.25 4.09
N PRO A 99 -21.49 4.94 3.31
CA PRO A 99 -21.80 5.69 2.09
C PRO A 99 -21.89 7.19 2.33
N GLY A 100 -21.34 7.97 1.41
CA GLY A 100 -21.33 9.42 1.51
C GLY A 100 -20.20 10.07 0.70
N ILE A 101 -20.13 11.39 0.75
CA ILE A 101 -19.06 12.17 0.13
C ILE A 101 -18.05 12.55 1.18
N TYR A 102 -16.79 12.21 0.96
CA TYR A 102 -15.67 12.53 1.82
C TYR A 102 -14.74 13.51 1.11
N ASP A 103 -14.43 14.61 1.75
CA ASP A 103 -13.39 15.54 1.28
C ASP A 103 -12.03 15.03 1.81
N ILE A 104 -11.02 14.97 0.94
CA ILE A 104 -9.66 14.60 1.36
C ILE A 104 -9.14 15.70 2.28
N ASP A 105 -8.62 15.29 3.44
CA ASP A 105 -8.01 16.18 4.41
C ASP A 105 -6.54 16.42 4.04
N GLU A 106 -6.26 17.59 3.48
CA GLU A 106 -4.93 17.98 2.98
C GLU A 106 -3.89 18.03 4.12
N ASP A 107 -4.30 18.39 5.33
CA ASP A 107 -3.41 18.49 6.50
C ASP A 107 -2.93 17.12 7.02
N HIS A 108 -3.69 16.05 6.73
CA HIS A 108 -3.42 14.69 7.22
C HIS A 108 -3.25 13.66 6.08
N THR A 109 -3.08 14.13 4.86
CA THR A 109 -2.83 13.30 3.69
C THR A 109 -1.44 13.58 3.14
N THR A 110 -0.75 12.52 2.71
CA THR A 110 0.55 12.64 2.06
C THR A 110 0.53 11.95 0.71
N ILE A 111 0.95 12.66 -0.34
CA ILE A 111 1.20 12.12 -1.68
C ILE A 111 2.70 12.11 -1.90
N SER A 112 3.34 10.96 -1.75
CA SER A 112 4.79 10.80 -1.82
C SER A 112 5.23 9.92 -2.98
N PHE A 113 6.48 10.12 -3.40
CA PHE A 113 7.09 9.30 -4.43
C PHE A 113 8.56 9.00 -4.13
N VAL A 114 9.05 7.91 -4.70
CA VAL A 114 10.45 7.51 -4.65
C VAL A 114 10.95 7.23 -6.05
N ALA A 115 11.99 7.93 -6.47
CA ALA A 115 12.69 7.69 -7.74
C ALA A 115 14.12 7.20 -7.49
N ARG A 116 14.64 6.33 -8.36
CA ARG A 116 16.04 5.89 -8.30
C ARG A 116 16.93 6.87 -9.10
N HIS A 117 18.02 7.32 -8.49
CA HIS A 117 19.03 8.16 -9.14
C HIS A 117 20.29 7.33 -9.41
N ILE A 118 20.70 7.28 -10.69
CA ILE A 118 21.88 6.56 -11.21
C ILE A 118 22.00 5.11 -10.71
N ALA A 119 20.86 4.44 -10.47
CA ALA A 119 20.77 3.11 -9.89
C ALA A 119 21.42 2.93 -8.50
N MET A 120 21.86 4.01 -7.84
CA MET A 120 22.59 3.97 -6.56
C MET A 120 21.79 4.49 -5.39
N SER A 121 21.15 5.65 -5.52
CA SER A 121 20.41 6.29 -4.42
C SER A 121 18.92 6.44 -4.71
N ARG A 122 18.15 6.62 -3.65
CA ARG A 122 16.73 6.94 -3.74
C ARG A 122 16.54 8.43 -3.51
N VAL A 123 15.74 9.06 -4.36
CA VAL A 123 15.24 10.42 -4.18
C VAL A 123 13.81 10.30 -3.68
N TYR A 124 13.54 10.82 -2.50
CA TYR A 124 12.23 10.93 -1.92
C TYR A 124 11.66 12.31 -2.23
N GLY A 125 10.39 12.36 -2.58
CA GLY A 125 9.67 13.61 -2.83
C GLY A 125 8.20 13.45 -2.52
N GLN A 126 7.52 14.59 -2.50
CA GLN A 126 6.08 14.69 -2.26
C GLN A 126 5.46 15.85 -3.04
N PHE A 127 4.14 15.87 -3.12
CA PHE A 127 3.37 17.02 -3.59
C PHE A 127 2.64 17.62 -2.40
N ASN A 128 2.83 18.93 -2.18
CA ASN A 128 2.34 19.63 -0.98
C ASN A 128 0.96 20.27 -1.18
N VAL A 129 0.49 20.43 -2.43
CA VAL A 129 -0.79 21.07 -2.73
C VAL A 129 -1.63 20.15 -3.61
N PHE A 130 -2.76 19.71 -3.10
CA PHE A 130 -3.71 18.85 -3.80
C PHE A 130 -5.09 19.02 -3.18
N GLN A 131 -6.11 18.57 -3.88
CA GLN A 131 -7.48 18.47 -3.38
C GLN A 131 -8.17 17.25 -3.98
N GLY A 132 -9.16 16.71 -3.29
CA GLY A 132 -9.88 15.57 -3.83
C GLY A 132 -11.11 15.19 -3.01
N GLN A 133 -11.92 14.34 -3.63
CA GLN A 133 -13.12 13.79 -3.00
C GLN A 133 -13.21 12.29 -3.26
N ILE A 134 -13.79 11.60 -2.28
CA ILE A 134 -14.14 10.18 -2.38
C ILE A 134 -15.66 10.10 -2.20
N GLN A 135 -16.35 9.62 -3.21
CA GLN A 135 -17.75 9.26 -3.12
C GLN A 135 -17.83 7.78 -2.78
N VAL A 136 -18.20 7.47 -1.55
CA VAL A 136 -18.44 6.10 -1.10
C VAL A 136 -19.86 5.72 -1.43
N ALA A 137 -20.03 4.65 -2.20
CA ALA A 137 -21.32 4.10 -2.62
C ALA A 137 -21.66 2.80 -1.86
N GLU A 138 -22.89 2.33 -2.04
CA GLU A 138 -23.33 1.00 -1.65
C GLU A 138 -24.01 0.33 -2.87
N PRO A 139 -23.39 -0.74 -3.44
CA PRO A 139 -22.18 -1.42 -2.98
C PRO A 139 -20.91 -0.57 -3.12
N PHE A 140 -19.89 -0.88 -2.32
CA PHE A 140 -18.63 -0.11 -2.26
C PHE A 140 -17.86 -0.14 -3.59
N GLU A 141 -18.07 -1.16 -4.40
CA GLU A 141 -17.50 -1.31 -5.74
C GLU A 141 -17.91 -0.18 -6.70
N ASP A 142 -19.05 0.48 -6.45
CA ASP A 142 -19.56 1.62 -7.23
C ASP A 142 -19.00 2.96 -6.72
N SER A 143 -18.07 2.92 -5.77
CA SER A 143 -17.42 4.12 -5.24
C SER A 143 -16.53 4.78 -6.28
N TYR A 144 -16.28 6.08 -6.09
CA TYR A 144 -15.49 6.90 -7.00
C TYR A 144 -14.55 7.83 -6.23
N VAL A 145 -13.33 8.01 -6.73
CA VAL A 145 -12.38 8.99 -6.19
C VAL A 145 -11.81 9.86 -7.29
N GLN A 146 -11.69 11.13 -6.98
CA GLN A 146 -11.06 12.11 -7.86
C GLN A 146 -10.09 12.96 -7.06
N VAL A 147 -8.88 13.15 -7.60
CA VAL A 147 -7.82 13.96 -7.00
C VAL A 147 -7.21 14.86 -8.05
N VAL A 148 -6.95 16.11 -7.68
CA VAL A 148 -6.21 17.08 -8.47
C VAL A 148 -5.03 17.56 -7.64
N ILE A 149 -3.83 17.46 -8.21
CA ILE A 149 -2.57 17.83 -7.56
C ILE A 149 -1.97 19.00 -8.32
N ASP A 150 -1.50 20.02 -7.62
CA ASP A 150 -0.68 21.08 -8.22
C ASP A 150 0.72 20.53 -8.52
N ALA A 151 1.07 20.42 -9.80
CA ALA A 151 2.36 19.88 -10.22
C ALA A 151 3.54 20.76 -9.75
N ALA A 152 3.33 22.06 -9.57
CA ALA A 152 4.36 22.98 -9.07
C ALA A 152 4.68 22.79 -7.58
N SER A 153 3.79 22.08 -6.84
CA SER A 153 3.98 21.80 -5.41
C SER A 153 4.97 20.67 -5.13
N VAL A 154 5.64 20.13 -6.15
CA VAL A 154 6.67 19.10 -6.00
C VAL A 154 7.80 19.59 -5.08
N ASP A 155 8.14 18.74 -4.11
CA ASP A 155 9.17 19.02 -3.10
C ASP A 155 9.99 17.75 -2.84
N THR A 156 11.28 17.84 -3.02
CA THR A 156 12.25 16.78 -2.73
C THR A 156 13.28 17.21 -1.69
N ASN A 157 13.04 18.32 -0.99
CA ASN A 157 13.94 18.92 0.01
C ASN A 157 15.27 19.48 -0.59
N VAL A 158 15.30 19.70 -1.91
CA VAL A 158 16.46 20.30 -2.62
C VAL A 158 15.95 21.25 -3.69
N GLU A 159 15.97 22.55 -3.42
CA GLU A 159 15.39 23.59 -4.27
C GLU A 159 15.88 23.55 -5.73
N VAL A 160 17.18 23.34 -5.95
CA VAL A 160 17.74 23.26 -7.31
C VAL A 160 17.14 22.09 -8.09
N ARG A 161 16.92 20.95 -7.43
CA ARG A 161 16.27 19.80 -8.04
C ARG A 161 14.78 20.05 -8.27
N ASP A 162 14.10 20.67 -7.34
CA ASP A 162 12.67 20.96 -7.44
C ASP A 162 12.38 21.95 -8.57
N ASN A 163 13.24 22.96 -8.74
CA ASN A 163 13.17 23.88 -9.88
C ASN A 163 13.38 23.15 -11.21
N HIS A 164 14.28 22.17 -11.26
CA HIS A 164 14.50 21.36 -12.45
C HIS A 164 13.31 20.40 -12.71
N LEU A 165 12.72 19.82 -11.66
CA LEU A 165 11.51 18.99 -11.80
C LEU A 165 10.31 19.79 -12.35
N ARG A 166 10.20 21.09 -12.02
CA ARG A 166 9.13 21.96 -12.54
C ARG A 166 9.36 22.40 -13.98
N SER A 167 10.60 22.33 -14.48
CA SER A 167 10.98 22.82 -15.81
C SER A 167 10.38 21.97 -16.95
N PRO A 168 10.46 22.49 -18.21
CA PRO A 168 10.06 21.73 -19.40
C PRO A 168 10.78 20.40 -19.61
N ASP A 169 11.94 20.19 -18.94
CA ASP A 169 12.67 18.94 -19.02
C ASP A 169 11.95 17.77 -18.28
N PHE A 170 11.02 18.09 -17.35
CA PHE A 170 10.30 17.10 -16.54
C PHE A 170 8.79 17.31 -16.53
N LEU A 171 8.27 18.04 -15.53
CA LEU A 171 6.83 18.19 -15.33
C LEU A 171 6.20 19.28 -16.21
N ASP A 172 7.02 20.23 -16.70
CA ASP A 172 6.58 21.37 -17.52
C ASP A 172 5.34 22.05 -16.93
N VAL A 173 5.47 22.46 -15.66
CA VAL A 173 4.32 22.91 -14.86
C VAL A 173 3.63 24.16 -15.39
N GLU A 174 4.33 24.99 -16.20
CA GLU A 174 3.73 26.14 -16.86
C GLU A 174 2.70 25.70 -17.90
N ARG A 175 2.95 24.58 -18.57
CA ARG A 175 2.09 24.03 -19.60
C ARG A 175 1.11 23.00 -19.04
N PHE A 176 1.53 22.23 -18.04
CA PHE A 176 0.77 21.16 -17.40
C PHE A 176 0.72 21.39 -15.88
N PRO A 177 -0.05 22.38 -15.41
CA PRO A 177 -0.04 22.79 -14.00
C PRO A 177 -0.66 21.76 -13.06
N GLN A 178 -1.41 20.78 -13.58
CA GLN A 178 -2.17 19.84 -12.78
C GLN A 178 -1.88 18.38 -13.15
N ILE A 179 -1.74 17.56 -12.14
CA ILE A 179 -1.80 16.10 -12.23
C ILE A 179 -3.19 15.70 -11.75
N ARG A 180 -3.89 14.82 -12.48
CA ARG A 180 -5.27 14.41 -12.18
C ARG A 180 -5.38 12.91 -12.12
N PHE A 181 -6.07 12.42 -11.11
CA PHE A 181 -6.48 11.03 -11.01
C PHE A 181 -7.99 10.93 -10.91
N SER A 182 -8.58 9.96 -11.61
CA SER A 182 -10.00 9.62 -11.53
C SER A 182 -10.13 8.10 -11.55
N SER A 183 -10.77 7.53 -10.53
CA SER A 183 -11.00 6.08 -10.49
C SER A 183 -12.05 5.67 -11.52
N THR A 184 -11.89 4.45 -12.05
CA THR A 184 -12.84 3.81 -12.96
C THR A 184 -13.50 2.60 -12.34
N ARG A 185 -12.86 1.96 -11.35
CA ARG A 185 -13.38 0.77 -10.68
C ARG A 185 -12.74 0.54 -9.33
N PHE A 186 -13.55 0.06 -8.37
CA PHE A 186 -13.10 -0.50 -7.10
C PHE A 186 -13.29 -2.02 -7.12
N SER A 187 -12.27 -2.77 -6.75
CA SER A 187 -12.29 -4.23 -6.72
C SER A 187 -11.77 -4.76 -5.40
N ARG A 188 -12.54 -5.62 -4.74
CA ARG A 188 -12.14 -6.21 -3.46
C ARG A 188 -11.09 -7.30 -3.65
N ARG A 189 -10.03 -7.27 -2.85
CA ARG A 189 -8.99 -8.33 -2.81
C ARG A 189 -9.10 -9.24 -1.58
N GLY A 190 -9.92 -8.85 -0.63
CA GLY A 190 -10.14 -9.56 0.63
C GLY A 190 -9.77 -8.71 1.85
N GLY A 191 -10.48 -8.91 2.95
CA GLY A 191 -10.36 -8.10 4.14
C GLY A 191 -10.52 -6.61 3.85
N ASN A 192 -9.57 -5.82 4.29
CA ASN A 192 -9.52 -4.37 4.04
C ASN A 192 -8.68 -3.99 2.80
N ARG A 193 -8.27 -4.96 1.96
CA ARG A 193 -7.49 -4.68 0.76
C ARG A 193 -8.38 -4.54 -0.47
N TRP A 194 -8.11 -3.51 -1.24
CA TRP A 194 -8.83 -3.13 -2.45
C TRP A 194 -7.86 -2.80 -3.56
N VAL A 195 -8.31 -2.92 -4.78
CA VAL A 195 -7.65 -2.36 -5.94
C VAL A 195 -8.54 -1.28 -6.50
N VAL A 196 -7.98 -0.10 -6.69
CA VAL A 196 -8.63 1.03 -7.33
C VAL A 196 -7.98 1.23 -8.70
N ASP A 197 -8.68 0.81 -9.75
CA ASP A 197 -8.30 1.10 -11.12
C ASP A 197 -8.71 2.53 -11.47
N GLY A 198 -7.91 3.23 -12.26
CA GLY A 198 -8.23 4.60 -12.65
C GLY A 198 -7.31 5.14 -13.72
N GLU A 199 -7.60 6.35 -14.15
CA GLU A 199 -6.85 7.11 -15.14
C GLU A 199 -6.04 8.20 -14.44
N LEU A 200 -4.73 8.22 -14.69
CA LEU A 200 -3.83 9.27 -14.26
C LEU A 200 -3.44 10.13 -15.45
N THR A 201 -3.74 11.44 -15.38
CA THR A 201 -3.25 12.43 -16.33
C THR A 201 -2.05 13.15 -15.74
N LEU A 202 -0.90 12.99 -16.37
CA LEU A 202 0.38 13.58 -15.98
C LEU A 202 1.10 14.08 -17.24
N HIS A 203 1.63 15.30 -17.20
CA HIS A 203 2.36 15.92 -18.33
C HIS A 203 1.55 15.90 -19.64
N GLY A 204 0.22 16.08 -19.54
CA GLY A 204 -0.70 16.12 -20.68
C GLY A 204 -1.08 14.77 -21.28
N LEU A 205 -0.56 13.66 -20.75
CA LEU A 205 -0.92 12.30 -21.14
C LEU A 205 -1.73 11.61 -20.06
N THR A 206 -2.72 10.83 -20.51
CA THR A 206 -3.53 9.98 -19.62
C THR A 206 -3.16 8.53 -19.82
N SER A 207 -2.94 7.82 -18.74
CA SER A 207 -2.64 6.39 -18.72
C SER A 207 -3.40 5.71 -17.59
N ASP A 208 -3.78 4.45 -17.83
CA ASP A 208 -4.36 3.60 -16.81
C ASP A 208 -3.36 3.31 -15.70
N VAL A 209 -3.81 3.42 -14.47
CA VAL A 209 -3.04 3.06 -13.28
C VAL A 209 -3.88 2.24 -12.31
N GLN A 210 -3.21 1.41 -11.54
CA GLN A 210 -3.83 0.57 -10.53
C GLN A 210 -3.23 0.89 -9.16
N LEU A 211 -4.08 1.24 -8.20
CA LEU A 211 -3.69 1.54 -6.84
C LEU A 211 -3.99 0.33 -5.94
N GLU A 212 -2.96 -0.33 -5.43
CA GLU A 212 -3.09 -1.32 -4.37
C GLU A 212 -3.40 -0.59 -3.06
N THR A 213 -4.63 -0.74 -2.57
CA THR A 213 -5.18 0.08 -1.49
C THR A 213 -5.49 -0.77 -0.27
N THR A 214 -5.05 -0.30 0.89
CA THR A 214 -5.40 -0.85 2.21
C THR A 214 -6.24 0.17 2.97
N PHE A 215 -7.46 -0.19 3.28
CA PHE A 215 -8.35 0.61 4.12
C PHE A 215 -7.97 0.48 5.59
N LEU A 216 -7.88 1.61 6.32
CA LEU A 216 -7.39 1.66 7.69
C LEU A 216 -8.51 1.78 8.75
N GLY A 217 -9.76 1.88 8.30
CA GLY A 217 -10.91 2.02 9.19
C GLY A 217 -11.48 3.42 9.23
N MET A 218 -12.43 3.60 10.16
CA MET A 218 -13.12 4.87 10.42
C MET A 218 -12.92 5.30 11.87
N GLN A 219 -12.84 6.59 12.07
CA GLN A 219 -12.76 7.19 13.41
C GLN A 219 -13.63 8.46 13.48
N GLU A 220 -14.16 8.75 14.66
CA GLU A 220 -14.86 9.99 14.92
C GLU A 220 -13.94 10.95 15.69
N TRP A 221 -13.44 11.97 15.00
CA TRP A 221 -12.65 13.05 15.59
C TRP A 221 -12.82 14.32 14.77
N ALA A 222 -13.48 15.34 15.34
CA ALA A 222 -13.86 16.58 14.64
C ALA A 222 -14.58 16.31 13.29
N GLY A 223 -15.45 15.28 13.28
CA GLY A 223 -16.15 14.71 12.14
C GLY A 223 -15.84 13.23 11.96
N ILE A 224 -16.59 12.58 11.09
CA ILE A 224 -16.36 11.16 10.74
C ILE A 224 -15.24 11.12 9.72
N ARG A 225 -14.16 10.43 10.06
CA ARG A 225 -12.94 10.30 9.24
C ARG A 225 -12.75 8.88 8.79
N THR A 226 -12.15 8.74 7.61
CA THR A 226 -11.72 7.47 7.06
C THR A 226 -10.26 7.58 6.63
N GLY A 227 -9.52 6.46 6.66
CA GLY A 227 -8.13 6.41 6.26
C GLY A 227 -7.84 5.27 5.29
N ALA A 228 -6.89 5.48 4.39
CA ALA A 228 -6.37 4.45 3.49
C ALA A 228 -4.91 4.69 3.15
N VAL A 229 -4.19 3.62 2.88
CA VAL A 229 -2.87 3.65 2.24
C VAL A 229 -3.00 3.04 0.86
N ALA A 230 -2.51 3.75 -0.15
CA ALA A 230 -2.48 3.22 -1.51
C ALA A 230 -1.07 3.31 -2.11
N THR A 231 -0.71 2.33 -2.93
CA THR A 231 0.60 2.29 -3.61
C THR A 231 0.45 1.91 -5.07
N THR A 232 1.34 2.43 -5.89
CA THR A 232 1.49 2.03 -7.29
C THR A 232 2.91 2.28 -7.78
N GLU A 233 3.30 1.60 -8.84
CA GLU A 233 4.53 1.87 -9.58
C GLU A 233 4.18 2.51 -10.93
N LEU A 234 4.70 3.70 -11.19
CA LEU A 234 4.51 4.41 -12.46
C LEU A 234 5.71 4.19 -13.37
N HIS A 235 5.43 3.82 -14.63
CA HIS A 235 6.43 3.76 -15.69
C HIS A 235 6.51 5.12 -16.40
N ARG A 236 7.64 5.81 -16.28
CA ARG A 236 7.84 7.16 -16.83
C ARG A 236 7.56 7.26 -18.33
N GLU A 237 7.83 6.20 -19.08
CA GLU A 237 7.61 6.13 -20.52
C GLU A 237 6.13 6.29 -20.92
N HIS A 238 5.20 5.88 -20.05
CA HIS A 238 3.76 6.03 -20.27
C HIS A 238 3.31 7.50 -20.26
N PHE A 239 4.12 8.40 -19.70
CA PHE A 239 3.81 9.83 -19.57
C PHE A 239 4.78 10.73 -20.33
N THR A 240 5.55 10.19 -21.29
CA THR A 240 6.61 10.89 -22.04
C THR A 240 7.58 11.69 -21.16
N LEU A 241 7.74 11.31 -19.91
CA LEU A 241 8.75 11.87 -19.03
C LEU A 241 10.14 11.36 -19.48
N ASN A 242 10.49 11.67 -20.72
CA ASN A 242 11.64 11.14 -21.46
C ASN A 242 12.93 11.90 -21.13
N TRP A 243 13.16 12.23 -19.87
CA TRP A 243 14.44 12.78 -19.51
C TRP A 243 15.54 11.73 -19.64
N GLN A 244 16.21 11.75 -20.81
CA GLN A 244 17.24 10.78 -21.20
C GLN A 244 18.66 11.30 -20.95
N GLN A 245 18.95 11.93 -19.81
CA GLN A 245 20.34 12.09 -19.45
C GLN A 245 20.93 10.71 -19.16
N MET A 246 21.79 10.28 -20.07
CA MET A 246 22.61 9.09 -19.87
C MET A 246 23.99 9.49 -19.40
N LEU A 247 24.49 8.81 -18.36
CA LEU A 247 25.89 8.88 -18.00
C LEU A 247 26.75 8.32 -19.14
N ALA A 248 28.02 8.70 -19.25
CA ALA A 248 28.96 8.27 -20.26
C ALA A 248 29.11 6.73 -20.43
N ARG A 249 28.54 5.95 -19.50
CA ARG A 249 28.50 4.47 -19.54
C ARG A 249 27.14 3.90 -19.98
N GLY A 250 26.22 4.71 -20.50
CA GLY A 250 24.90 4.27 -20.94
C GLY A 250 23.90 3.95 -19.81
N LEU A 251 24.17 4.34 -18.56
CA LEU A 251 23.23 4.19 -17.45
C LEU A 251 22.29 5.41 -17.38
N PRO A 252 20.97 5.22 -17.23
CA PRO A 252 20.04 6.31 -17.08
C PRO A 252 20.25 7.00 -15.74
N VAL A 253 20.22 8.35 -15.73
CA VAL A 253 20.37 9.16 -14.52
C VAL A 253 19.18 8.98 -13.56
N VAL A 254 17.97 8.78 -14.10
CA VAL A 254 16.76 8.50 -13.32
C VAL A 254 16.19 7.16 -13.76
N GLY A 255 15.78 6.33 -12.81
CA GLY A 255 15.18 5.02 -13.07
C GLY A 255 13.93 5.11 -13.96
N SER A 256 13.57 4.00 -14.62
CA SER A 256 12.38 3.90 -15.49
C SER A 256 11.07 3.95 -14.71
N THR A 257 11.11 3.60 -13.43
CA THR A 257 9.93 3.52 -12.56
C THR A 257 10.01 4.50 -11.40
N ILE A 258 8.85 4.93 -10.94
CA ILE A 258 8.65 5.79 -9.79
C ILE A 258 7.64 5.09 -8.88
N ASP A 259 8.05 4.78 -7.65
CA ASP A 259 7.17 4.23 -6.63
C ASP A 259 6.33 5.36 -6.03
N ILE A 260 5.01 5.23 -6.05
CA ILE A 260 4.07 6.19 -5.46
C ILE A 260 3.45 5.59 -4.19
N ARG A 261 3.37 6.39 -3.15
CA ARG A 261 2.66 6.07 -1.92
C ARG A 261 1.75 7.21 -1.51
N LEU A 262 0.52 6.86 -1.22
CA LEU A 262 -0.54 7.76 -0.77
C LEU A 262 -0.96 7.32 0.63
N ASP A 263 -0.77 8.17 1.63
CA ASP A 263 -1.33 8.01 2.97
C ASP A 263 -2.50 9.00 3.07
N VAL A 264 -3.73 8.50 2.96
CA VAL A 264 -4.93 9.34 2.77
C VAL A 264 -5.79 9.34 4.02
N GLN A 265 -6.20 10.53 4.42
CA GLN A 265 -7.29 10.74 5.37
C GLN A 265 -8.38 11.58 4.70
N ALA A 266 -9.65 11.23 4.93
CA ALA A 266 -10.77 11.98 4.38
C ALA A 266 -11.89 12.13 5.42
N ILE A 267 -12.66 13.21 5.30
CA ILE A 267 -13.70 13.60 6.26
C ILE A 267 -15.06 13.54 5.57
N LEU A 268 -16.03 12.85 6.18
CA LEU A 268 -17.40 12.79 5.67
C LEU A 268 -18.01 14.20 5.67
N LYS A 269 -18.47 14.63 4.50
CA LYS A 269 -19.05 15.96 4.30
C LYS A 269 -20.30 16.17 5.17
N GLY A 270 -20.30 17.24 5.91
CA GLY A 270 -21.39 17.57 6.83
C GLY A 270 -21.31 16.91 8.21
N SER A 271 -20.32 16.04 8.49
CA SER A 271 -20.11 15.46 9.81
C SER A 271 -19.20 16.28 10.72
N GLY A 272 -18.43 17.21 10.16
CA GLY A 272 -17.52 18.07 10.92
C GLY A 272 -18.27 19.21 11.62
N THR A 273 -17.97 19.47 12.90
CA THR A 273 -18.31 20.72 13.53
C THR A 273 -17.44 21.81 12.91
N HIS A 274 -18.06 22.75 12.20
CA HIS A 274 -17.38 23.98 11.77
C HIS A 274 -16.73 24.63 12.99
N ARG A 275 -15.42 24.50 13.15
CA ARG A 275 -14.66 25.43 13.98
C ARG A 275 -14.64 26.75 13.23
N THR A 276 -15.60 27.62 13.56
CA THR A 276 -15.45 29.05 13.32
C THR A 276 -14.23 29.50 14.15
N GLN A 277 -13.15 29.87 13.49
CA GLN A 277 -12.07 30.64 14.11
C GLN A 277 -12.53 32.07 14.35
#